data_92f7a580a0abba3dfb67011dad697cce
#
_entry.id   92f7a580a0abba3dfb67011dad697cce
#
_cell.length_a   1.000
_cell.length_b   1.000
_cell.length_c   1.000
_cell.angle_alpha   90.00
_cell.angle_beta   90.00
_cell.angle_gamma   90.00
#
_symmetry.space_group_name_H-M   'P 1'
#
loop_
_entity.id
_entity.type
_entity.pdbx_description
1 polymer ?
#
loop_
_entity_poly.entity_id
_entity_poly.type
_entity_poly.pdbx_seq_one_letter_code
_entity_poly.pdbx_strand_id
1 'polypeptide(L)'
;RPPRPPRPTLSRVRRQRSDVYKRQGNTHCALAPGAMEPLASGLKYFREDFLRHIDGGHCPWCSGGASEMPHIHIDGQEYEVESGKNLLEACLSLGLDLPYFCWHPAMGSIGACRQCAVVQYQNAEDQRGRIVMGCMTPVTDGAIFSLAGDKAQGFRQSIVESLMLNHPHDCPVCAEGGECHLQDMTVMVGHRDRRYRGRKNTHRNQYLGPLINHEMNRCITCYRCTRYYRDYAGGTDLAALASHDHVYFGRHQEGVLQSEFAGNLVEVCPTGVFTDKSLVHEYTRKWDLQSAPSICTGCAVGCNTLPGERYGKLKRVHNRFNAEVNGYFLCDRGRFGAGFVNSDKRLSYPGLRQVDGRYDALDHHQALQEMQRLCASGKVAGIGSPRASVEANFLLQLMVGDDSFAPGFSGTEQTLVTTALDLQQNSRAVVPDIATIESADAILILGEDITNTAPRIALALRQSVRNKAYE
;
A
#
# COMPACT_ATOMS: atom_id res chain seq x y z
N ARG A 1 -4.70 8.16 4.62
CA ARG A 1 -5.81 7.29 4.15
C ARG A 1 -5.16 6.07 3.51
N PRO A 2 -5.53 4.84 3.86
CA PRO A 2 -5.15 3.72 3.01
C PRO A 2 -5.67 4.02 1.61
N PRO A 3 -4.93 3.74 0.53
CA PRO A 3 -5.42 3.95 -0.81
C PRO A 3 -6.75 3.20 -0.94
N ARG A 4 -7.79 3.91 -1.35
CA ARG A 4 -9.05 3.26 -1.74
C ARG A 4 -8.72 2.28 -2.85
N PRO A 5 -9.23 1.04 -2.81
CA PRO A 5 -9.11 0.17 -3.96
C PRO A 5 -9.72 0.91 -5.18
N PRO A 6 -8.99 1.00 -6.28
CA PRO A 6 -9.52 1.68 -7.45
C PRO A 6 -10.58 0.77 -8.09
N ARG A 7 -11.85 1.00 -7.80
CA ARG A 7 -12.89 0.75 -8.78
C ARG A 7 -13.31 2.09 -9.35
N PRO A 8 -12.86 2.44 -10.56
CA PRO A 8 -13.44 3.57 -11.24
C PRO A 8 -14.88 3.19 -11.56
N THR A 9 -15.85 3.87 -10.97
CA THR A 9 -17.17 3.92 -11.58
C THR A 9 -16.99 4.49 -12.99
N LEU A 10 -17.67 3.90 -13.97
CA LEU A 10 -17.63 4.33 -15.38
C LEU A 10 -17.78 5.84 -15.57
N SER A 11 -18.52 6.51 -14.68
CA SER A 11 -18.65 7.97 -14.63
C SER A 11 -17.35 8.69 -14.24
N ARG A 12 -16.51 8.09 -13.40
CA ARG A 12 -15.19 8.66 -13.04
C ARG A 12 -14.16 8.48 -14.16
N VAL A 13 -14.18 7.34 -14.85
CA VAL A 13 -13.36 7.13 -16.05
C VAL A 13 -13.75 8.13 -17.14
N ARG A 14 -15.04 8.41 -17.34
CA ARG A 14 -15.51 9.44 -18.28
C ARG A 14 -15.09 10.87 -17.87
N ARG A 15 -15.15 11.23 -16.58
CA ARG A 15 -14.68 12.55 -16.09
C ARG A 15 -13.16 12.68 -16.18
N GLN A 16 -12.41 11.68 -15.79
CA GLN A 16 -10.96 11.68 -15.96
C GLN A 16 -10.55 11.75 -17.44
N ARG A 17 -11.31 11.11 -18.37
CA ARG A 17 -11.10 11.24 -19.80
C ARG A 17 -11.26 12.69 -20.30
N SER A 18 -12.33 13.38 -19.91
CA SER A 18 -12.55 14.76 -20.35
C SER A 18 -11.46 15.71 -19.85
N ASP A 19 -10.95 15.50 -18.63
CA ASP A 19 -9.92 16.32 -18.02
C ASP A 19 -8.52 16.00 -18.60
N VAL A 20 -8.24 14.75 -18.94
CA VAL A 20 -6.96 14.35 -19.56
C VAL A 20 -6.90 14.82 -21.01
N TYR A 21 -7.95 14.65 -21.79
CA TYR A 21 -7.99 15.18 -23.18
C TYR A 21 -7.90 16.70 -23.25
N LYS A 22 -8.48 17.41 -22.26
CA LYS A 22 -8.37 18.88 -22.17
C LYS A 22 -6.98 19.35 -21.74
N ARG A 23 -6.18 18.51 -21.09
CA ARG A 23 -4.84 18.85 -20.58
C ARG A 23 -3.69 18.42 -21.47
N GLN A 24 -3.92 17.62 -22.51
CA GLN A 24 -2.88 17.13 -23.42
C GLN A 24 -2.07 18.23 -24.13
N GLY A 25 -2.57 19.45 -24.23
CA GLY A 25 -1.85 20.59 -24.80
C GLY A 25 -0.99 21.39 -23.82
N ASN A 26 -1.05 21.09 -22.51
CA ASN A 26 -0.45 21.96 -21.46
C ASN A 26 0.54 21.24 -20.54
N THR A 27 0.97 20.02 -20.86
CA THR A 27 1.95 19.33 -20.02
C THR A 27 3.37 19.58 -20.57
N HIS A 28 4.18 20.27 -19.78
CA HIS A 28 5.60 20.48 -20.07
C HIS A 28 6.50 19.26 -19.73
N CYS A 29 5.92 18.11 -19.44
CA CYS A 29 6.64 16.89 -19.05
C CYS A 29 6.42 15.77 -20.06
N ALA A 30 7.50 15.25 -20.63
CA ALA A 30 7.47 14.12 -21.59
C ALA A 30 6.95 12.78 -20.97
N LEU A 31 6.90 12.69 -19.65
CA LEU A 31 6.34 11.53 -18.93
C LEU A 31 4.81 11.41 -19.04
N ALA A 32 4.10 12.51 -19.23
CA ALA A 32 2.64 12.49 -19.30
C ALA A 32 2.10 11.81 -20.59
N PRO A 33 2.68 12.03 -21.79
CA PRO A 33 2.35 11.23 -22.99
C PRO A 33 2.67 9.74 -22.82
N GLY A 34 3.83 9.38 -22.23
CA GLY A 34 4.22 7.98 -22.00
C GLY A 34 3.29 7.25 -21.02
N ALA A 35 2.77 7.92 -20.01
CA ALA A 35 1.76 7.36 -19.11
C ALA A 35 0.39 7.14 -19.77
N MET A 36 0.11 7.84 -20.87
CA MET A 36 -1.14 7.72 -21.63
C MET A 36 -1.10 6.68 -22.75
N GLU A 37 0.08 6.30 -23.22
CA GLU A 37 0.24 5.34 -24.30
C GLU A 37 -0.37 3.95 -24.01
N PRO A 38 -0.19 3.34 -22.83
CA PRO A 38 -0.83 2.07 -22.51
C PRO A 38 -2.37 2.17 -22.55
N LEU A 39 -2.92 3.28 -22.06
CA LEU A 39 -4.37 3.52 -22.10
C LEU A 39 -4.86 3.73 -23.53
N ALA A 40 -4.14 4.50 -24.33
CA ALA A 40 -4.46 4.75 -25.72
C ALA A 40 -4.35 3.45 -26.55
N SER A 41 -3.32 2.64 -26.32
CA SER A 41 -3.14 1.32 -26.92
C SER A 41 -4.26 0.37 -26.51
N GLY A 42 -4.58 0.27 -25.22
CA GLY A 42 -5.69 -0.53 -24.73
C GLY A 42 -7.01 -0.15 -25.40
N LEU A 43 -7.30 1.14 -25.49
CA LEU A 43 -8.52 1.64 -26.17
C LEU A 43 -8.51 1.43 -27.68
N LYS A 44 -7.34 1.38 -28.32
CA LYS A 44 -7.21 1.15 -29.75
C LYS A 44 -7.41 -0.34 -30.10
N TYR A 45 -6.79 -1.24 -29.35
CA TYR A 45 -6.75 -2.67 -29.69
C TYR A 45 -7.87 -3.48 -29.01
N PHE A 46 -8.40 -3.02 -27.89
CA PHE A 46 -9.45 -3.71 -27.11
C PHE A 46 -10.73 -2.87 -26.98
N ARG A 47 -10.98 -1.98 -27.94
CA ARG A 47 -12.12 -1.05 -27.88
C ARG A 47 -13.46 -1.76 -27.73
N GLU A 48 -13.65 -2.87 -28.45
CA GLU A 48 -14.90 -3.64 -28.40
C GLU A 48 -15.10 -4.28 -27.02
N ASP A 49 -14.04 -4.74 -26.39
CA ASP A 49 -14.10 -5.30 -25.05
C ASP A 49 -14.47 -4.23 -24.03
N PHE A 50 -13.92 -3.03 -24.14
CA PHE A 50 -14.33 -1.90 -23.32
C PHE A 50 -15.81 -1.51 -23.57
N LEU A 51 -16.26 -1.52 -24.83
CA LEU A 51 -17.66 -1.22 -25.16
C LEU A 51 -18.60 -2.28 -24.59
N ARG A 52 -18.27 -3.56 -24.70
CA ARG A 52 -19.07 -4.65 -24.10
C ARG A 52 -19.22 -4.52 -22.59
N HIS A 53 -18.15 -4.10 -21.89
CA HIS A 53 -18.22 -3.82 -20.44
C HIS A 53 -19.04 -2.57 -20.12
N ILE A 54 -19.01 -1.56 -21.00
CA ILE A 54 -19.76 -0.31 -20.84
C ILE A 54 -21.24 -0.53 -21.09
N ASP A 55 -21.58 -1.23 -22.16
CA ASP A 55 -22.97 -1.42 -22.60
C ASP A 55 -23.66 -2.51 -21.77
N GLY A 56 -22.91 -3.53 -21.34
CA GLY A 56 -23.43 -4.61 -20.48
C GLY A 56 -23.47 -4.29 -18.99
N GLY A 57 -22.81 -3.24 -18.55
CA GLY A 57 -22.72 -2.86 -17.14
C GLY A 57 -21.97 -3.86 -16.23
N HIS A 58 -21.53 -5.01 -16.78
CA HIS A 58 -20.82 -6.08 -16.09
C HIS A 58 -19.76 -6.69 -16.99
N CYS A 59 -18.82 -7.43 -16.40
CA CYS A 59 -17.80 -8.15 -17.14
C CYS A 59 -18.40 -9.38 -17.84
N PRO A 60 -18.43 -9.48 -19.19
CA PRO A 60 -19.02 -10.62 -19.88
C PRO A 60 -18.23 -11.93 -19.71
N TRP A 61 -17.00 -11.87 -19.16
CA TRP A 61 -16.18 -13.06 -18.86
C TRP A 61 -16.23 -13.47 -17.38
N CYS A 62 -16.83 -12.66 -16.51
CA CYS A 62 -17.12 -13.07 -15.13
C CYS A 62 -18.41 -13.90 -15.09
N SER A 63 -18.39 -15.09 -15.68
CA SER A 63 -19.47 -16.08 -15.57
C SER A 63 -19.41 -16.85 -14.25
N GLY A 64 -19.37 -16.12 -13.13
CA GLY A 64 -19.84 -16.62 -11.86
C GLY A 64 -21.32 -16.24 -11.75
N GLY A 65 -22.18 -17.18 -11.48
CA GLY A 65 -23.64 -16.99 -11.48
C GLY A 65 -24.06 -15.67 -10.88
N ALA A 66 -25.06 -15.04 -11.47
CA ALA A 66 -25.65 -13.81 -10.98
C ALA A 66 -26.04 -14.00 -9.50
N SER A 67 -25.14 -13.64 -8.57
CA SER A 67 -25.53 -13.49 -7.18
C SER A 67 -26.42 -12.27 -7.18
N GLU A 68 -27.70 -12.47 -6.87
CA GLU A 68 -28.62 -11.36 -6.63
C GLU A 68 -27.93 -10.37 -5.71
N MET A 69 -27.72 -9.15 -6.20
CA MET A 69 -27.09 -8.10 -5.40
C MET A 69 -28.15 -7.62 -4.41
N PRO A 70 -27.93 -7.74 -3.09
CA PRO A 70 -28.92 -7.32 -2.13
C PRO A 70 -29.14 -5.81 -2.22
N HIS A 71 -30.40 -5.41 -2.11
CA HIS A 71 -30.84 -4.03 -1.99
C HIS A 71 -30.94 -3.66 -0.51
N ILE A 72 -30.25 -2.62 -0.10
CA ILE A 72 -30.30 -2.12 1.29
C ILE A 72 -30.72 -0.65 1.32
N HIS A 73 -31.39 -0.26 2.38
CA HIS A 73 -31.77 1.13 2.59
C HIS A 73 -30.84 1.80 3.61
N ILE A 74 -30.23 2.92 3.25
CA ILE A 74 -29.36 3.71 4.13
C ILE A 74 -29.89 5.15 4.14
N ASP A 75 -30.27 5.64 5.31
CA ASP A 75 -30.83 6.99 5.51
C ASP A 75 -31.95 7.34 4.51
N GLY A 76 -32.84 6.35 4.23
CA GLY A 76 -33.97 6.48 3.33
C GLY A 76 -33.65 6.36 1.83
N GLN A 77 -32.43 6.10 1.43
CA GLN A 77 -32.04 5.83 0.05
C GLN A 77 -31.75 4.33 -0.13
N GLU A 78 -32.17 3.80 -1.28
CA GLU A 78 -31.91 2.41 -1.67
C GLU A 78 -30.58 2.31 -2.41
N TYR A 79 -29.82 1.27 -2.10
CA TYR A 79 -28.52 0.97 -2.70
C TYR A 79 -28.40 -0.50 -3.02
N GLU A 80 -27.93 -0.81 -4.21
CA GLU A 80 -27.52 -2.14 -4.62
C GLU A 80 -26.06 -2.37 -4.20
N VAL A 81 -25.76 -3.47 -3.51
CA VAL A 81 -24.44 -3.75 -2.96
C VAL A 81 -23.99 -5.18 -3.26
N GLU A 82 -22.68 -5.44 -3.26
CA GLU A 82 -22.16 -6.79 -3.46
C GLU A 82 -22.55 -7.70 -2.29
N SER A 83 -23.04 -8.89 -2.58
CA SER A 83 -23.30 -9.93 -1.56
C SER A 83 -22.03 -10.35 -0.83
N GLY A 84 -22.18 -10.83 0.42
CA GLY A 84 -21.04 -11.32 1.24
C GLY A 84 -20.20 -10.22 1.89
N LYS A 85 -20.46 -8.92 1.63
CA LYS A 85 -19.82 -7.81 2.33
C LYS A 85 -20.50 -7.49 3.65
N ASN A 86 -19.73 -6.87 4.58
CA ASN A 86 -20.32 -6.20 5.73
C ASN A 86 -20.76 -4.76 5.37
N LEU A 87 -21.60 -4.18 6.19
CA LEU A 87 -22.15 -2.85 5.94
C LEU A 87 -21.09 -1.75 5.83
N LEU A 88 -19.97 -1.83 6.59
CA LEU A 88 -18.88 -0.86 6.46
C LEU A 88 -18.24 -0.94 5.07
N GLU A 89 -17.96 -2.14 4.58
CA GLU A 89 -17.41 -2.34 3.23
C GLU A 89 -18.37 -1.85 2.15
N ALA A 90 -19.66 -2.12 2.31
CA ALA A 90 -20.71 -1.61 1.43
C ALA A 90 -20.74 -0.07 1.44
N CYS A 91 -20.79 0.57 2.61
CA CYS A 91 -20.74 2.04 2.71
C CYS A 91 -19.50 2.63 2.04
N LEU A 92 -18.31 2.05 2.30
CA LEU A 92 -17.06 2.53 1.69
C LEU A 92 -17.03 2.35 0.17
N SER A 93 -17.61 1.27 -0.36
CA SER A 93 -17.73 1.05 -1.82
C SER A 93 -18.67 2.04 -2.49
N LEU A 94 -19.73 2.45 -1.80
CA LEU A 94 -20.70 3.47 -2.24
C LEU A 94 -20.17 4.91 -2.07
N GLY A 95 -19.03 5.08 -1.37
CA GLY A 95 -18.48 6.40 -1.07
C GLY A 95 -19.18 7.11 0.08
N LEU A 96 -19.93 6.38 0.89
CA LEU A 96 -20.57 6.88 2.10
C LEU A 96 -19.57 6.96 3.24
N ASP A 97 -19.65 8.03 4.02
CA ASP A 97 -18.75 8.28 5.14
C ASP A 97 -19.25 7.55 6.41
N LEU A 98 -18.58 6.46 6.75
CA LEU A 98 -18.78 5.75 8.01
C LEU A 98 -17.44 5.66 8.74
N PRO A 99 -17.28 6.26 9.95
CA PRO A 99 -16.01 6.25 10.66
C PRO A 99 -15.66 4.86 11.21
N TYR A 100 -14.37 4.53 11.26
CA TYR A 100 -13.87 3.23 11.75
C TYR A 100 -12.41 3.30 12.16
N PHE A 101 -11.93 2.30 12.96
CA PHE A 101 -10.52 2.13 13.28
C PHE A 101 -10.05 0.68 13.12
N CYS A 102 -10.74 -0.30 13.71
CA CYS A 102 -10.23 -1.67 13.81
C CYS A 102 -10.34 -2.48 12.50
N TRP A 103 -11.17 -2.05 11.57
CA TRP A 103 -11.30 -2.70 10.26
C TRP A 103 -10.12 -2.35 9.34
N HIS A 104 -9.71 -3.34 8.55
CA HIS A 104 -8.72 -3.15 7.49
C HIS A 104 -9.06 -4.11 6.32
N PRO A 105 -8.96 -3.67 5.05
CA PRO A 105 -9.40 -4.48 3.91
C PRO A 105 -8.71 -5.84 3.79
N ALA A 106 -7.44 -5.96 4.21
CA ALA A 106 -6.71 -7.23 4.18
C ALA A 106 -6.95 -8.13 5.41
N MET A 107 -7.55 -7.61 6.49
CA MET A 107 -7.64 -8.32 7.76
C MET A 107 -9.08 -8.42 8.29
N GLY A 108 -10.03 -7.76 7.63
CA GLY A 108 -11.40 -7.67 8.12
C GLY A 108 -11.53 -6.91 9.45
N SER A 109 -12.48 -7.29 10.28
CA SER A 109 -12.82 -6.61 11.53
C SER A 109 -12.90 -7.57 12.72
N ILE A 110 -12.80 -6.99 13.94
CA ILE A 110 -13.09 -7.67 15.22
C ILE A 110 -14.10 -6.90 16.08
N GLY A 111 -14.65 -5.80 15.58
CA GLY A 111 -15.61 -4.98 16.31
C GLY A 111 -15.06 -4.28 17.56
N ALA A 112 -13.74 -4.18 17.74
CA ALA A 112 -13.11 -3.68 18.97
C ALA A 112 -13.30 -2.17 19.18
N CYS A 113 -13.21 -1.35 18.13
CA CYS A 113 -13.20 0.11 18.25
C CYS A 113 -14.60 0.73 18.41
N ARG A 114 -15.66 0.03 18.01
CA ARG A 114 -17.06 0.49 18.05
C ARG A 114 -17.38 1.77 17.28
N GLN A 115 -16.43 2.30 16.51
CA GLN A 115 -16.56 3.59 15.83
C GLN A 115 -17.49 3.53 14.60
N CYS A 116 -17.69 2.35 14.00
CA CYS A 116 -18.61 2.15 12.87
C CYS A 116 -20.06 1.86 13.30
N ALA A 117 -20.48 2.44 14.42
CA ALA A 117 -21.85 2.29 14.93
C ALA A 117 -22.86 2.93 13.98
N VAL A 118 -23.93 2.18 13.70
CA VAL A 118 -25.09 2.60 12.91
C VAL A 118 -26.36 2.13 13.61
N VAL A 119 -27.51 2.71 13.28
CA VAL A 119 -28.80 2.16 13.71
C VAL A 119 -29.31 1.22 12.64
N GLN A 120 -29.67 0.01 13.05
CA GLN A 120 -30.38 -0.97 12.21
C GLN A 120 -31.83 -1.03 12.63
N TYR A 121 -32.75 -0.97 11.69
CA TYR A 121 -34.19 -1.12 11.89
C TYR A 121 -34.67 -2.49 11.43
N GLN A 122 -35.69 -3.03 12.09
CA GLN A 122 -36.29 -4.32 11.71
C GLN A 122 -37.17 -4.20 10.46
N ASN A 123 -37.89 -3.08 10.34
CA ASN A 123 -38.74 -2.75 9.22
C ASN A 123 -38.92 -1.22 9.16
N ALA A 124 -39.66 -0.72 8.18
CA ALA A 124 -39.91 0.71 7.99
C ALA A 124 -40.74 1.37 9.13
N GLU A 125 -41.45 0.57 9.92
CA GLU A 125 -42.26 1.06 11.05
C GLU A 125 -41.50 1.09 12.38
N ASP A 126 -40.30 0.48 12.42
CA ASP A 126 -39.45 0.44 13.62
C ASP A 126 -38.86 1.81 13.90
N GLN A 127 -39.39 2.51 14.90
CA GLN A 127 -38.90 3.83 15.31
C GLN A 127 -37.74 3.74 16.35
N ARG A 128 -37.51 2.60 16.93
CA ARG A 128 -36.51 2.43 17.99
C ARG A 128 -35.12 2.10 17.44
N GLY A 129 -35.07 1.17 16.49
CA GLY A 129 -33.84 0.62 15.97
C GLY A 129 -32.84 0.16 17.02
N ARG A 130 -31.85 -0.55 16.66
CA ARG A 130 -30.74 -0.97 17.53
C ARG A 130 -29.40 -0.49 17.00
N ILE A 131 -28.47 -0.13 17.87
CA ILE A 131 -27.10 0.16 17.49
C ILE A 131 -26.39 -1.15 17.15
N VAL A 132 -25.83 -1.21 15.94
CA VAL A 132 -24.98 -2.31 15.45
C VAL A 132 -23.66 -1.75 14.94
N MET A 133 -22.65 -2.61 14.80
CA MET A 133 -21.34 -2.24 14.26
C MET A 133 -21.30 -2.58 12.77
N GLY A 134 -21.26 -1.58 11.90
CA GLY A 134 -21.26 -1.77 10.45
C GLY A 134 -20.21 -2.74 9.95
N CYS A 135 -19.02 -2.76 10.56
CA CYS A 135 -17.95 -3.68 10.21
C CYS A 135 -18.18 -5.15 10.61
N MET A 136 -19.20 -5.44 11.42
CA MET A 136 -19.58 -6.79 11.90
C MET A 136 -20.99 -7.19 11.43
N THR A 137 -21.69 -6.31 10.73
CA THR A 137 -23.05 -6.53 10.29
C THR A 137 -23.04 -6.91 8.81
N PRO A 138 -23.42 -8.16 8.45
CA PRO A 138 -23.54 -8.54 7.05
C PRO A 138 -24.67 -7.75 6.37
N VAL A 139 -24.53 -7.47 5.10
CA VAL A 139 -25.60 -6.90 4.29
C VAL A 139 -26.54 -8.02 3.84
N THR A 140 -27.85 -7.81 4.05
CA THR A 140 -28.90 -8.71 3.62
C THR A 140 -29.94 -7.92 2.86
N ASP A 141 -30.62 -8.55 1.91
CA ASP A 141 -31.64 -7.91 1.11
C ASP A 141 -32.76 -7.29 1.98
N GLY A 142 -33.21 -6.09 1.63
CA GLY A 142 -34.22 -5.34 2.37
C GLY A 142 -33.76 -4.74 3.70
N ALA A 143 -32.49 -4.86 4.09
CA ALA A 143 -32.01 -4.35 5.37
C ALA A 143 -32.03 -2.80 5.41
N ILE A 144 -32.46 -2.24 6.56
CA ILE A 144 -32.65 -0.79 6.74
C ILE A 144 -31.66 -0.28 7.80
N PHE A 145 -30.87 0.73 7.44
CA PHE A 145 -29.87 1.33 8.29
C PHE A 145 -29.96 2.86 8.33
N SER A 146 -29.55 3.45 9.43
CA SER A 146 -29.29 4.89 9.51
C SER A 146 -27.86 5.17 9.99
N LEU A 147 -27.12 5.94 9.20
CA LEU A 147 -25.80 6.45 9.50
C LEU A 147 -25.90 7.84 10.14
N ALA A 148 -26.82 8.67 9.66
CA ALA A 148 -26.99 10.07 10.07
C ALA A 148 -27.86 10.25 11.32
N GLY A 149 -28.54 9.21 11.80
CA GLY A 149 -29.43 9.31 12.97
C GLY A 149 -28.69 9.71 14.26
N ASP A 150 -29.31 10.59 15.05
CA ASP A 150 -28.75 11.16 16.29
C ASP A 150 -28.20 10.10 17.25
N LYS A 151 -28.89 8.95 17.35
CA LYS A 151 -28.50 7.82 18.21
C LYS A 151 -27.12 7.24 17.79
N ALA A 152 -26.88 7.07 16.49
CA ALA A 152 -25.62 6.57 15.96
C ALA A 152 -24.52 7.63 16.08
N GLN A 153 -24.82 8.88 15.76
CA GLN A 153 -23.87 10.00 15.85
C GLN A 153 -23.44 10.23 17.29
N GLY A 154 -24.39 10.31 18.24
CA GLY A 154 -24.09 10.48 19.67
C GLY A 154 -23.24 9.34 20.23
N PHE A 155 -23.49 8.09 19.77
CA PHE A 155 -22.66 6.94 20.16
C PHE A 155 -21.23 7.09 19.65
N ARG A 156 -21.04 7.42 18.36
CA ARG A 156 -19.71 7.63 17.75
C ARG A 156 -18.93 8.76 18.41
N GLN A 157 -19.60 9.88 18.74
CA GLN A 157 -18.98 10.98 19.50
C GLN A 157 -18.51 10.53 20.89
N SER A 158 -19.32 9.74 21.59
CA SER A 158 -18.96 9.19 22.91
C SER A 158 -17.75 8.26 22.84
N ILE A 159 -17.61 7.47 21.77
CA ILE A 159 -16.43 6.64 21.53
C ILE A 159 -15.17 7.50 21.35
N VAL A 160 -15.22 8.52 20.49
CA VAL A 160 -14.06 9.42 20.30
C VAL A 160 -13.72 10.14 21.58
N GLU A 161 -14.70 10.63 22.35
CA GLU A 161 -14.45 11.23 23.65
C GLU A 161 -13.75 10.27 24.60
N SER A 162 -14.19 9.00 24.63
CA SER A 162 -13.54 7.96 25.45
C SER A 162 -12.09 7.72 25.04
N LEU A 163 -11.80 7.69 23.74
CA LEU A 163 -10.43 7.57 23.21
C LEU A 163 -9.57 8.76 23.65
N MET A 164 -10.12 9.98 23.68
CA MET A 164 -9.42 11.20 24.06
C MET A 164 -9.15 11.31 25.58
N LEU A 165 -9.70 10.41 26.41
CA LEU A 165 -9.38 10.39 27.84
C LEU A 165 -7.87 10.20 28.07
N ASN A 166 -7.26 9.25 27.39
CA ASN A 166 -5.86 8.90 27.57
C ASN A 166 -4.96 9.35 26.41
N HIS A 167 -5.50 9.52 25.20
CA HIS A 167 -4.71 9.94 24.04
C HIS A 167 -4.03 11.30 24.28
N PRO A 168 -2.71 11.44 24.05
CA PRO A 168 -2.03 12.72 24.19
C PRO A 168 -2.45 13.69 23.07
N HIS A 169 -2.51 14.99 23.40
CA HIS A 169 -2.78 16.04 22.42
C HIS A 169 -1.45 16.64 21.92
N ASP A 170 -0.57 15.76 21.44
CA ASP A 170 0.79 16.08 20.98
C ASP A 170 0.93 16.04 19.45
N CYS A 171 -0.17 16.22 18.72
CA CYS A 171 -0.19 16.20 17.25
C CYS A 171 0.88 17.08 16.59
N PRO A 172 1.25 18.28 17.12
CA PRO A 172 2.32 19.09 16.54
C PRO A 172 3.69 18.41 16.50
N VAL A 173 3.96 17.50 17.44
CA VAL A 173 5.24 16.75 17.54
C VAL A 173 5.08 15.26 17.21
N CYS A 174 3.86 14.80 16.98
CA CYS A 174 3.57 13.43 16.58
C CYS A 174 3.96 13.21 15.11
N ALA A 175 4.72 12.17 14.82
CA ALA A 175 5.14 11.85 13.46
C ALA A 175 3.94 11.47 12.54
N GLU A 176 2.79 11.08 13.11
CA GLU A 176 1.55 10.78 12.39
C GLU A 176 0.70 12.03 12.12
N GLY A 177 1.00 13.16 12.77
CA GLY A 177 0.22 14.39 12.68
C GLY A 177 0.07 14.90 11.25
N GLY A 178 -1.20 15.10 10.81
CA GLY A 178 -1.55 15.53 9.45
C GLY A 178 -1.87 14.41 8.46
N GLU A 179 -1.59 13.13 8.81
CA GLU A 179 -2.00 11.93 8.07
C GLU A 179 -2.57 10.87 9.03
N CYS A 180 -3.16 11.30 10.13
CA CYS A 180 -3.61 10.46 11.23
C CYS A 180 -5.09 10.09 11.07
N HIS A 181 -5.38 8.80 11.00
CA HIS A 181 -6.75 8.32 10.89
C HIS A 181 -7.63 8.72 12.08
N LEU A 182 -7.04 8.83 13.30
CA LEU A 182 -7.78 9.34 14.46
C LEU A 182 -8.16 10.81 14.31
N GLN A 183 -7.30 11.66 13.75
CA GLN A 183 -7.64 13.06 13.46
C GLN A 183 -8.81 13.13 12.47
N ASP A 184 -8.77 12.36 11.38
CA ASP A 184 -9.83 12.34 10.38
C ASP A 184 -11.17 11.90 10.99
N MET A 185 -11.17 10.83 11.78
CA MET A 185 -12.40 10.34 12.43
C MET A 185 -12.92 11.29 13.51
N THR A 186 -12.04 11.99 14.22
CA THR A 186 -12.41 13.02 15.20
C THR A 186 -13.17 14.18 14.52
N VAL A 187 -12.67 14.62 13.37
CA VAL A 187 -13.34 15.66 12.56
C VAL A 187 -14.66 15.13 12.00
N MET A 188 -14.68 13.92 11.47
CA MET A 188 -15.88 13.31 10.88
C MET A 188 -17.04 13.19 11.87
N VAL A 189 -16.77 12.89 13.14
CA VAL A 189 -17.81 12.79 14.16
C VAL A 189 -18.13 14.12 14.86
N GLY A 190 -17.44 15.21 14.53
CA GLY A 190 -17.66 16.54 15.10
C GLY A 190 -17.25 16.68 16.55
N HIS A 191 -16.36 15.83 17.06
CA HIS A 191 -15.85 15.96 18.44
C HIS A 191 -14.89 17.16 18.54
N ARG A 192 -15.17 18.09 19.47
CA ARG A 192 -14.40 19.34 19.63
C ARG A 192 -13.77 19.48 21.01
N ASP A 193 -14.49 19.09 22.07
CA ASP A 193 -14.12 19.41 23.44
C ASP A 193 -13.94 18.15 24.27
N ARG A 194 -12.84 18.09 25.01
CA ARG A 194 -12.60 17.08 26.03
C ARG A 194 -13.15 17.53 27.38
N ARG A 195 -14.20 16.90 27.86
CA ARG A 195 -14.83 17.21 29.14
C ARG A 195 -14.05 16.64 30.32
N TYR A 196 -13.40 15.48 30.15
CA TYR A 196 -12.62 14.84 31.22
C TYR A 196 -11.31 15.60 31.48
N ARG A 197 -11.04 15.87 32.75
CA ARG A 197 -9.86 16.59 33.23
C ARG A 197 -8.98 15.79 34.18
N GLY A 198 -9.28 14.51 34.39
CA GLY A 198 -8.54 13.62 35.23
C GLY A 198 -7.13 13.27 34.71
N ARG A 199 -6.40 12.52 35.52
CA ARG A 199 -5.08 12.02 35.16
C ARG A 199 -5.20 10.98 34.03
N LYS A 200 -4.32 11.06 33.04
CA LYS A 200 -4.19 10.08 31.95
C LYS A 200 -3.41 8.86 32.41
N ASN A 201 -3.79 7.68 31.92
CA ASN A 201 -2.94 6.51 31.98
C ASN A 201 -1.76 6.71 31.04
N THR A 202 -0.57 6.34 31.49
CA THR A 202 0.66 6.45 30.72
C THR A 202 1.41 5.13 30.67
N HIS A 203 2.03 4.86 29.55
CA HIS A 203 2.81 3.66 29.30
C HIS A 203 4.26 4.03 28.98
N ARG A 204 5.18 3.11 29.23
CA ARG A 204 6.55 3.23 28.76
C ARG A 204 6.63 2.82 27.31
N ASN A 205 7.50 3.49 26.56
CA ASN A 205 7.85 3.09 25.21
C ASN A 205 8.87 1.96 25.25
N GLN A 206 8.93 1.19 24.19
CA GLN A 206 9.83 0.05 24.06
C GLN A 206 10.74 0.23 22.86
N TYR A 207 11.97 -0.27 22.93
CA TYR A 207 12.81 -0.37 21.75
C TYR A 207 12.37 -1.57 20.88
N LEU A 208 11.99 -1.31 19.63
CA LEU A 208 11.49 -2.31 18.68
C LEU A 208 12.40 -2.47 17.46
N GLY A 209 13.60 -1.93 17.52
CA GLY A 209 14.58 -1.99 16.45
C GLY A 209 14.93 -0.63 15.84
N PRO A 210 15.75 -0.61 14.78
CA PRO A 210 16.22 0.63 14.15
C PRO A 210 15.19 1.29 13.24
N LEU A 211 14.15 0.57 12.79
CA LEU A 211 13.24 1.00 11.73
C LEU A 211 11.94 1.62 12.25
N ILE A 212 11.46 1.15 13.41
CA ILE A 212 10.14 1.50 13.93
C ILE A 212 10.29 2.23 15.26
N ASN A 213 9.69 3.40 15.36
CA ASN A 213 9.53 4.13 16.61
C ASN A 213 8.26 3.65 17.33
N HIS A 214 8.25 3.70 18.67
CA HIS A 214 7.16 3.23 19.50
C HIS A 214 6.74 4.28 20.53
N GLU A 215 5.48 4.74 20.43
CA GLU A 215 4.87 5.73 21.32
C GLU A 215 3.54 5.22 21.87
N MET A 216 3.62 4.32 22.85
CA MET A 216 2.47 3.56 23.34
C MET A 216 1.31 4.42 23.87
N ASN A 217 1.59 5.61 24.37
CA ASN A 217 0.57 6.54 24.86
C ASN A 217 -0.44 7.00 23.81
N ARG A 218 -0.12 6.85 22.51
CA ARG A 218 -0.99 7.19 21.39
C ARG A 218 -1.93 6.07 20.98
N CYS A 219 -1.92 4.95 21.70
CA CYS A 219 -2.72 3.78 21.37
C CYS A 219 -4.22 4.01 21.65
N ILE A 220 -5.06 3.54 20.72
CA ILE A 220 -6.51 3.52 20.83
C ILE A 220 -7.08 2.10 20.92
N THR A 221 -6.25 1.13 21.24
CA THR A 221 -6.60 -0.28 21.47
C THR A 221 -7.43 -0.91 20.36
N CYS A 222 -7.07 -0.63 19.10
CA CYS A 222 -7.80 -1.12 17.92
C CYS A 222 -7.37 -2.53 17.47
N TYR A 223 -6.29 -3.08 18.00
CA TYR A 223 -5.72 -4.40 17.69
C TYR A 223 -5.27 -4.61 16.23
N ARG A 224 -5.24 -3.59 15.37
CA ARG A 224 -4.78 -3.75 13.98
C ARG A 224 -3.33 -4.24 13.90
N CYS A 225 -2.45 -3.74 14.79
CA CYS A 225 -1.03 -4.09 14.81
C CYS A 225 -0.78 -5.58 15.07
N THR A 226 -1.40 -6.16 16.10
CA THR A 226 -1.21 -7.59 16.45
C THR A 226 -1.86 -8.50 15.42
N ARG A 227 -3.06 -8.17 14.93
CA ARG A 227 -3.73 -8.91 13.87
C ARG A 227 -2.92 -8.91 12.57
N TYR A 228 -2.36 -7.75 12.22
CA TYR A 228 -1.45 -7.69 11.09
C TYR A 228 -0.20 -8.54 11.34
N TYR A 229 0.51 -8.24 12.42
CA TYR A 229 1.86 -8.79 12.63
C TYR A 229 1.85 -10.29 12.86
N ARG A 230 0.92 -10.80 13.68
CA ARG A 230 0.81 -12.23 14.02
C ARG A 230 -0.04 -12.99 13.01
N ASP A 231 -1.28 -12.54 12.84
CA ASP A 231 -2.28 -13.33 12.14
C ASP A 231 -2.13 -13.23 10.62
N TYR A 232 -1.63 -12.11 10.10
CA TYR A 232 -1.41 -11.92 8.66
C TYR A 232 0.05 -12.16 8.25
N ALA A 233 1.01 -11.49 8.87
CA ALA A 233 2.41 -11.56 8.48
C ALA A 233 3.19 -12.74 9.10
N GLY A 234 2.61 -13.44 10.09
CA GLY A 234 3.22 -14.63 10.71
C GLY A 234 4.37 -14.31 11.68
N GLY A 235 4.48 -13.06 12.15
CA GLY A 235 5.44 -12.69 13.20
C GLY A 235 5.00 -13.20 14.58
N THR A 236 5.95 -13.53 15.44
CA THR A 236 5.65 -14.16 16.74
C THR A 236 6.01 -13.30 17.94
N ASP A 237 6.71 -12.19 17.73
CA ASP A 237 7.37 -11.42 18.77
C ASP A 237 6.71 -10.06 19.07
N LEU A 238 5.50 -9.80 18.58
CA LEU A 238 4.64 -8.69 18.96
C LEU A 238 3.29 -9.22 19.48
N ALA A 239 2.85 -8.76 20.63
CA ALA A 239 1.60 -9.21 21.27
C ALA A 239 0.83 -8.06 21.93
N ALA A 240 -0.44 -8.32 22.23
CA ALA A 240 -1.21 -7.55 23.20
C ALA A 240 -0.94 -8.12 24.60
N LEU A 241 -0.47 -7.30 25.50
CA LEU A 241 -0.09 -7.65 26.87
C LEU A 241 -1.01 -6.94 27.85
N ALA A 242 -1.12 -7.45 29.07
CA ALA A 242 -1.97 -6.94 30.13
C ALA A 242 -3.47 -6.92 29.77
N SER A 243 -4.31 -6.21 30.54
CA SER A 243 -5.76 -6.21 30.38
C SER A 243 -6.38 -4.88 30.82
N HIS A 244 -7.69 -4.73 30.56
CA HIS A 244 -8.48 -3.54 30.87
C HIS A 244 -7.90 -2.25 30.26
N ASP A 245 -7.69 -1.22 31.07
CA ASP A 245 -7.14 0.08 30.70
C ASP A 245 -5.61 0.11 30.61
N HIS A 246 -4.96 -1.02 30.88
CA HIS A 246 -3.51 -1.21 30.81
C HIS A 246 -3.04 -2.04 29.62
N VAL A 247 -3.89 -2.30 28.63
CA VAL A 247 -3.49 -3.05 27.43
C VAL A 247 -2.29 -2.39 26.77
N TYR A 248 -1.27 -3.20 26.52
CA TYR A 248 0.00 -2.78 25.96
C TYR A 248 0.32 -3.59 24.70
N PHE A 249 0.71 -2.93 23.62
CA PHE A 249 1.09 -3.57 22.37
C PHE A 249 2.60 -3.47 22.19
N GLY A 250 3.29 -4.57 22.28
CA GLY A 250 4.75 -4.62 22.23
C GLY A 250 5.30 -6.03 22.27
N ARG A 251 6.59 -6.13 22.49
CA ARG A 251 7.29 -7.41 22.72
C ARG A 251 7.23 -7.74 24.22
N HIS A 252 7.34 -9.03 24.55
CA HIS A 252 7.49 -9.47 25.94
C HIS A 252 8.80 -8.94 26.56
N GLN A 253 9.87 -8.88 25.77
CA GLN A 253 11.16 -8.28 26.11
C GLN A 253 11.57 -7.28 25.03
N GLU A 254 12.35 -6.27 25.39
CA GLU A 254 12.91 -5.32 24.45
C GLU A 254 13.77 -6.03 23.37
N GLY A 255 13.75 -5.51 22.17
CA GLY A 255 14.54 -6.06 21.07
C GLY A 255 13.94 -5.73 19.71
N VAL A 256 14.64 -6.15 18.67
CA VAL A 256 14.25 -5.91 17.29
C VAL A 256 13.10 -6.82 16.89
N LEU A 257 12.07 -6.28 16.22
CA LEU A 257 11.03 -7.07 15.58
C LEU A 257 11.63 -7.88 14.42
N GLN A 258 11.38 -9.19 14.41
CA GLN A 258 12.11 -10.12 13.53
C GLN A 258 11.43 -10.36 12.18
N SER A 259 10.14 -10.03 12.05
CA SER A 259 9.45 -10.21 10.76
C SER A 259 10.00 -9.26 9.71
N GLU A 260 10.29 -9.75 8.52
CA GLU A 260 10.70 -8.97 7.35
C GLU A 260 9.60 -8.05 6.80
N PHE A 261 8.44 -8.07 7.44
CA PHE A 261 7.29 -7.19 7.18
C PHE A 261 6.94 -6.29 8.38
N ALA A 262 7.80 -6.20 9.39
CA ALA A 262 7.54 -5.42 10.60
C ALA A 262 7.23 -3.95 10.31
N GLY A 263 7.88 -3.37 9.29
CA GLY A 263 7.71 -1.97 8.89
C GLY A 263 6.29 -1.57 8.50
N ASN A 264 5.43 -2.53 8.13
CA ASN A 264 4.03 -2.18 7.83
C ASN A 264 3.22 -1.78 9.07
N LEU A 265 3.73 -1.99 10.28
CA LEU A 265 3.13 -1.44 11.48
C LEU A 265 2.95 0.07 11.41
N VAL A 266 3.80 0.78 10.67
CA VAL A 266 3.71 2.23 10.48
C VAL A 266 2.52 2.67 9.59
N GLU A 267 2.04 1.79 8.70
CA GLU A 267 0.84 2.06 7.88
C GLU A 267 -0.42 1.41 8.44
N VAL A 268 -0.28 0.29 9.14
CA VAL A 268 -1.39 -0.44 9.75
C VAL A 268 -1.92 0.28 10.98
N CYS A 269 -1.05 0.92 11.76
CA CYS A 269 -1.46 1.66 12.95
C CYS A 269 -2.27 2.91 12.54
N PRO A 270 -3.50 3.11 13.07
CA PRO A 270 -4.32 4.26 12.72
C PRO A 270 -3.91 5.54 13.48
N THR A 271 -2.87 5.46 14.31
CA THR A 271 -2.36 6.56 15.14
C THR A 271 -0.83 6.51 15.19
N GLY A 272 -0.20 7.43 15.88
CA GLY A 272 1.25 7.55 15.97
C GLY A 272 1.94 6.61 16.97
N VAL A 273 1.40 5.42 17.24
CA VAL A 273 2.07 4.43 18.10
C VAL A 273 3.31 3.86 17.44
N PHE A 274 3.13 3.34 16.21
CA PHE A 274 4.22 2.83 15.38
C PHE A 274 4.44 3.82 14.25
N THR A 275 5.62 4.41 14.19
CA THR A 275 5.97 5.40 13.17
C THR A 275 7.32 5.09 12.54
N ASP A 276 7.54 5.56 11.33
CA ASP A 276 8.81 5.42 10.62
C ASP A 276 9.89 6.22 11.34
N LYS A 277 10.86 5.50 11.91
CA LYS A 277 11.93 6.10 12.70
C LYS A 277 12.88 6.94 11.86
N SER A 278 13.08 6.59 10.59
CA SER A 278 13.91 7.39 9.69
C SER A 278 13.25 8.72 9.35
N LEU A 279 11.93 8.72 9.09
CA LEU A 279 11.18 9.94 8.80
C LEU A 279 11.11 10.91 10.00
N VAL A 280 11.01 10.38 11.22
CA VAL A 280 10.96 11.22 12.44
C VAL A 280 12.18 12.14 12.55
N HIS A 281 13.35 11.67 12.15
CA HIS A 281 14.59 12.46 12.21
C HIS A 281 14.73 13.50 11.09
N GLU A 282 13.88 13.44 10.07
CA GLU A 282 13.97 14.32 8.89
C GLU A 282 13.16 15.62 9.04
N TYR A 283 12.42 15.82 10.14
CA TYR A 283 11.59 16.99 10.43
C TYR A 283 10.62 17.37 9.30
N THR A 284 10.21 16.40 8.50
CA THR A 284 9.30 16.61 7.38
C THR A 284 7.92 16.06 7.72
N ARG A 285 6.87 16.83 7.45
CA ARG A 285 5.50 16.38 7.62
C ARG A 285 5.08 15.51 6.44
N LYS A 286 4.30 14.47 6.70
CA LYS A 286 3.86 13.52 5.69
C LYS A 286 3.06 14.17 4.55
N TRP A 287 2.25 15.18 4.88
CA TRP A 287 1.46 15.96 3.91
C TRP A 287 2.30 16.90 3.03
N ASP A 288 3.54 17.20 3.41
CA ASP A 288 4.46 18.07 2.68
C ASP A 288 5.32 17.30 1.65
N LEU A 289 5.20 15.98 1.64
CA LEU A 289 5.95 15.12 0.72
C LEU A 289 5.35 15.15 -0.69
N GLN A 290 6.20 15.29 -1.69
CA GLN A 290 5.87 15.04 -3.09
C GLN A 290 6.05 13.56 -3.36
N SER A 291 4.99 12.90 -3.84
CA SER A 291 4.99 11.45 -4.04
C SER A 291 4.61 11.10 -5.46
N ALA A 292 5.29 10.10 -6.04
CA ALA A 292 5.02 9.57 -7.38
C ALA A 292 5.00 8.04 -7.36
N PRO A 293 4.21 7.39 -8.25
CA PRO A 293 4.24 5.96 -8.41
C PRO A 293 5.61 5.44 -8.82
N SER A 294 6.05 4.33 -8.22
CA SER A 294 7.31 3.67 -8.53
C SER A 294 7.23 2.16 -8.32
N ILE A 295 8.30 1.46 -8.67
CA ILE A 295 8.47 0.03 -8.49
C ILE A 295 9.68 -0.22 -7.59
N CYS A 296 9.53 -1.15 -6.65
CA CYS A 296 10.63 -1.59 -5.79
C CYS A 296 11.66 -2.39 -6.61
N THR A 297 12.92 -2.04 -6.48
CA THR A 297 14.04 -2.74 -7.14
C THR A 297 14.79 -3.68 -6.18
N GLY A 298 14.27 -3.95 -4.99
CA GLY A 298 14.93 -4.74 -3.95
C GLY A 298 14.96 -6.25 -4.22
N CYS A 299 14.06 -6.78 -5.05
CA CYS A 299 14.02 -8.16 -5.53
C CYS A 299 13.22 -8.26 -6.83
N ALA A 300 13.19 -9.47 -7.43
CA ALA A 300 12.53 -9.72 -8.71
C ALA A 300 11.00 -9.56 -8.70
N VAL A 301 10.35 -9.51 -7.53
CA VAL A 301 8.87 -9.37 -7.44
C VAL A 301 8.38 -8.01 -7.96
N GLY A 302 9.16 -6.93 -7.81
CA GLY A 302 8.80 -5.64 -8.36
C GLY A 302 7.58 -5.00 -7.68
N CYS A 303 7.47 -5.06 -6.37
CA CYS A 303 6.34 -4.49 -5.62
C CYS A 303 6.10 -3.02 -5.95
N ASN A 304 4.83 -2.62 -6.02
CA ASN A 304 4.42 -1.26 -6.30
C ASN A 304 4.63 -0.37 -5.08
N THR A 305 5.30 0.77 -5.27
CA THR A 305 5.67 1.69 -4.19
C THR A 305 5.22 3.13 -4.47
N LEU A 306 5.16 3.92 -3.43
CA LEU A 306 4.90 5.35 -3.47
C LEU A 306 6.01 6.06 -2.66
N PRO A 307 7.19 6.30 -3.25
CA PRO A 307 8.23 7.10 -2.63
C PRO A 307 7.79 8.55 -2.45
N GLY A 308 8.13 9.12 -1.31
CA GLY A 308 7.87 10.50 -0.96
C GLY A 308 9.18 11.27 -0.81
N GLU A 309 9.31 12.33 -1.56
CA GLU A 309 10.48 13.21 -1.65
C GLU A 309 10.18 14.57 -1.02
N ARG A 310 11.20 15.22 -0.46
CA ARG A 310 11.18 16.64 -0.12
C ARG A 310 12.59 17.21 -0.15
N TYR A 311 12.73 18.38 -0.80
CA TYR A 311 14.01 19.09 -0.96
C TYR A 311 15.12 18.26 -1.62
N GLY A 312 14.77 17.48 -2.65
CA GLY A 312 15.72 16.63 -3.38
C GLY A 312 16.17 15.37 -2.62
N LYS A 313 15.50 15.03 -1.50
CA LYS A 313 15.80 13.83 -0.71
C LYS A 313 14.59 12.93 -0.59
N LEU A 314 14.77 11.64 -0.83
CA LEU A 314 13.79 10.62 -0.53
C LEU A 314 13.63 10.50 0.99
N LYS A 315 12.41 10.70 1.49
CA LYS A 315 12.11 10.74 2.93
C LYS A 315 11.45 9.47 3.43
N ARG A 316 10.56 8.87 2.63
CA ARG A 316 9.89 7.59 2.96
C ARG A 316 9.49 6.84 1.69
N VAL A 317 9.22 5.55 1.85
CA VAL A 317 8.58 4.72 0.82
C VAL A 317 7.33 4.07 1.40
N HIS A 318 6.17 4.40 0.81
CA HIS A 318 4.88 3.79 1.16
C HIS A 318 4.51 2.68 0.19
N ASN A 319 3.63 1.79 0.68
CA ASN A 319 2.98 0.82 -0.17
C ASN A 319 2.02 1.51 -1.15
N ARG A 320 2.08 1.12 -2.41
CA ARG A 320 1.06 1.44 -3.41
C ARG A 320 0.31 0.15 -3.73
N PHE A 321 -0.98 0.13 -3.42
CA PHE A 321 -1.80 -1.05 -3.58
C PHE A 321 -1.78 -1.59 -5.02
N ASN A 322 -1.49 -2.88 -5.15
CA ASN A 322 -1.67 -3.65 -6.37
C ASN A 322 -2.12 -5.07 -5.98
N ALA A 323 -3.37 -5.43 -6.34
CA ALA A 323 -3.97 -6.72 -5.96
C ALA A 323 -3.19 -7.92 -6.51
N GLU A 324 -2.58 -7.78 -7.67
CA GLU A 324 -1.87 -8.87 -8.35
C GLU A 324 -0.45 -9.10 -7.81
N VAL A 325 0.18 -8.10 -7.19
CA VAL A 325 1.59 -8.17 -6.80
C VAL A 325 1.77 -8.12 -5.28
N ASN A 326 1.64 -6.93 -4.69
CA ASN A 326 1.98 -6.71 -3.27
C ASN A 326 0.81 -6.49 -2.34
N GLY A 327 -0.42 -6.36 -2.87
CA GLY A 327 -1.59 -6.03 -2.05
C GLY A 327 -1.34 -4.75 -1.23
N TYR A 328 -1.58 -4.83 0.06
CA TYR A 328 -1.49 -3.70 0.98
C TYR A 328 -0.13 -3.56 1.68
N PHE A 329 0.86 -4.43 1.42
CA PHE A 329 2.04 -4.51 2.27
C PHE A 329 3.35 -4.58 1.48
N LEU A 330 4.38 -3.91 2.02
CA LEU A 330 5.76 -3.96 1.55
C LEU A 330 6.65 -4.67 2.57
N CYS A 331 7.65 -5.42 2.10
CA CYS A 331 8.70 -5.88 3.00
C CYS A 331 9.59 -4.72 3.49
N ASP A 332 10.28 -4.93 4.61
CA ASP A 332 11.12 -3.91 5.24
C ASP A 332 12.26 -3.45 4.32
N ARG A 333 12.80 -4.35 3.49
CA ARG A 333 13.78 -3.98 2.47
C ARG A 333 13.19 -3.04 1.42
N GLY A 334 11.97 -3.28 0.95
CA GLY A 334 11.27 -2.41 0.00
C GLY A 334 10.92 -1.05 0.60
N ARG A 335 10.63 -1.02 1.91
CA ARG A 335 10.26 0.21 2.62
C ARG A 335 11.46 1.05 3.04
N PHE A 336 12.49 0.42 3.60
CA PHE A 336 13.62 1.12 4.24
C PHE A 336 14.95 0.97 3.49
N GLY A 337 15.02 0.07 2.50
CA GLY A 337 16.25 -0.24 1.77
C GLY A 337 16.68 0.80 0.73
N ALA A 338 16.03 1.95 0.66
CA ALA A 338 16.26 2.98 -0.35
C ALA A 338 17.35 4.01 0.04
N GLY A 339 18.12 3.77 1.10
CA GLY A 339 19.16 4.69 1.58
C GLY A 339 20.23 5.06 0.54
N PHE A 340 20.48 4.19 -0.43
CA PHE A 340 21.42 4.48 -1.54
C PHE A 340 20.97 5.66 -2.41
N VAL A 341 19.67 5.99 -2.44
CA VAL A 341 19.14 7.12 -3.22
C VAL A 341 19.65 8.46 -2.70
N ASN A 342 19.78 8.59 -1.37
CA ASN A 342 20.25 9.80 -0.71
C ASN A 342 21.77 9.78 -0.43
N SER A 343 22.49 8.76 -0.90
CA SER A 343 23.92 8.62 -0.61
C SER A 343 24.74 9.75 -1.26
N ASP A 344 25.62 10.38 -0.50
CA ASP A 344 26.55 11.39 -0.99
C ASP A 344 27.54 10.82 -2.02
N LYS A 345 27.68 9.50 -2.07
CA LYS A 345 28.50 8.80 -3.07
C LYS A 345 27.79 8.61 -4.42
N ARG A 346 26.51 8.96 -4.50
CA ARG A 346 25.74 8.85 -5.73
C ARG A 346 26.16 9.96 -6.69
N LEU A 347 26.42 9.59 -7.95
CA LEU A 347 26.66 10.57 -9.01
C LEU A 347 25.36 11.35 -9.29
N SER A 348 25.40 12.65 -9.09
CA SER A 348 24.22 13.54 -9.23
C SER A 348 24.17 14.23 -10.61
N TYR A 349 25.28 14.23 -11.33
CA TYR A 349 25.43 14.86 -12.64
C TYR A 349 26.49 14.14 -13.49
N PRO A 350 26.44 14.27 -14.83
CA PRO A 350 27.50 13.76 -15.69
C PRO A 350 28.82 14.44 -15.38
N GLY A 351 29.92 13.72 -15.49
CA GLY A 351 31.24 14.27 -15.24
C GLY A 351 32.31 13.70 -16.17
N LEU A 352 33.20 14.57 -16.63
CA LEU A 352 34.37 14.18 -17.39
C LEU A 352 35.60 14.10 -16.50
N ARG A 353 36.24 12.94 -16.48
CA ARG A 353 37.47 12.74 -15.72
C ARG A 353 38.64 13.35 -16.48
N GLN A 354 39.34 14.27 -15.83
CA GLN A 354 40.58 14.88 -16.36
C GLN A 354 41.79 14.02 -16.11
N VAL A 355 42.89 14.32 -16.78
CA VAL A 355 44.17 13.62 -16.67
C VAL A 355 44.73 13.66 -15.23
N ASP A 356 44.48 14.73 -14.52
CA ASP A 356 44.88 14.89 -13.11
C ASP A 356 43.94 14.18 -12.10
N GLY A 357 42.92 13.45 -12.58
CA GLY A 357 41.99 12.69 -11.78
C GLY A 357 40.78 13.49 -11.26
N ARG A 358 40.69 14.79 -11.48
CA ARG A 358 39.49 15.60 -11.18
C ARG A 358 38.34 15.24 -12.08
N TYR A 359 37.08 15.49 -11.61
CA TYR A 359 35.88 15.37 -12.39
C TYR A 359 35.28 16.76 -12.62
N ASP A 360 35.19 17.16 -13.89
CA ASP A 360 34.47 18.36 -14.27
C ASP A 360 33.01 18.01 -14.54
N ALA A 361 32.10 18.72 -13.89
CA ALA A 361 30.66 18.56 -14.11
C ALA A 361 30.27 19.03 -15.51
N LEU A 362 29.47 18.24 -16.19
CA LEU A 362 28.92 18.54 -17.51
C LEU A 362 27.41 18.77 -17.42
N ASP A 363 26.88 19.64 -18.25
CA ASP A 363 25.45 19.65 -18.51
C ASP A 363 25.04 18.46 -19.46
N HIS A 364 23.74 18.22 -19.63
CA HIS A 364 23.28 17.11 -20.41
C HIS A 364 23.72 17.17 -21.88
N HIS A 365 23.76 18.34 -22.47
CA HIS A 365 24.14 18.53 -23.87
C HIS A 365 25.64 18.27 -24.07
N GLN A 366 26.49 18.82 -23.19
CA GLN A 366 27.91 18.56 -23.17
C GLN A 366 28.22 17.09 -22.95
N ALA A 367 27.49 16.42 -22.04
CA ALA A 367 27.66 14.97 -21.76
C ALA A 367 27.35 14.13 -23.00
N LEU A 368 26.26 14.44 -23.74
CA LEU A 368 25.90 13.74 -24.97
C LEU A 368 26.93 13.97 -26.06
N GLN A 369 27.44 15.18 -26.26
CA GLN A 369 28.49 15.49 -27.23
C GLN A 369 29.77 14.71 -26.91
N GLU A 370 30.19 14.71 -25.64
CA GLU A 370 31.39 13.99 -25.21
C GLU A 370 31.23 12.47 -25.35
N MET A 371 30.08 11.93 -25.03
CA MET A 371 29.74 10.53 -25.24
C MET A 371 29.80 10.16 -26.73
N GLN A 372 29.23 10.98 -27.61
CA GLN A 372 29.31 10.76 -29.09
C GLN A 372 30.77 10.78 -29.57
N ARG A 373 31.57 11.72 -29.08
CA ARG A 373 33.01 11.82 -29.40
C ARG A 373 33.77 10.57 -28.97
N LEU A 374 33.54 10.10 -27.74
CA LEU A 374 34.16 8.89 -27.21
C LEU A 374 33.74 7.63 -27.98
N CYS A 375 32.46 7.48 -28.31
CA CYS A 375 31.94 6.36 -29.06
C CYS A 375 32.48 6.33 -30.51
N ALA A 376 32.71 7.49 -31.11
CA ALA A 376 33.27 7.58 -32.49
C ALA A 376 34.79 7.26 -32.55
N SER A 377 35.48 7.32 -31.41
CA SER A 377 36.97 7.23 -31.35
C SER A 377 37.51 5.80 -31.23
N GLY A 378 36.66 4.78 -31.03
CA GLY A 378 37.12 3.41 -30.79
C GLY A 378 36.02 2.37 -30.69
N LYS A 379 36.40 1.15 -30.26
CA LYS A 379 35.45 0.08 -29.95
C LYS A 379 34.78 0.37 -28.62
N VAL A 380 33.47 0.29 -28.60
CA VAL A 380 32.65 0.51 -27.41
C VAL A 380 32.02 -0.80 -26.96
N ALA A 381 32.08 -1.09 -25.67
CA ALA A 381 31.33 -2.17 -25.05
C ALA A 381 30.29 -1.60 -24.08
N GLY A 382 29.10 -2.17 -24.10
CA GLY A 382 28.00 -1.81 -23.20
C GLY A 382 27.86 -2.83 -22.07
N ILE A 383 27.85 -2.36 -20.82
CA ILE A 383 27.51 -3.19 -19.66
C ILE A 383 26.17 -2.68 -19.10
N GLY A 384 25.15 -3.47 -19.27
CA GLY A 384 23.82 -3.22 -18.73
C GLY A 384 23.73 -3.45 -17.21
N SER A 385 22.54 -3.40 -16.71
CA SER A 385 22.29 -3.69 -15.29
C SER A 385 20.94 -4.41 -15.13
N PRO A 386 20.86 -5.51 -14.36
CA PRO A 386 19.59 -6.18 -14.07
C PRO A 386 18.63 -5.32 -13.22
N ARG A 387 19.12 -4.20 -12.68
CA ARG A 387 18.31 -3.20 -11.95
C ARG A 387 17.86 -2.03 -12.79
N ALA A 388 18.37 -1.89 -14.01
CA ALA A 388 17.91 -0.89 -14.96
C ALA A 388 16.62 -1.36 -15.65
N SER A 389 15.88 -0.43 -16.24
CA SER A 389 14.71 -0.80 -17.04
C SER A 389 15.10 -1.62 -18.26
N VAL A 390 14.16 -2.38 -18.82
CA VAL A 390 14.36 -3.14 -20.05
C VAL A 390 14.72 -2.20 -21.19
N GLU A 391 14.04 -1.03 -21.27
CA GLU A 391 14.27 -0.01 -22.28
C GLU A 391 15.69 0.55 -22.23
N ALA A 392 16.21 0.81 -21.01
CA ALA A 392 17.58 1.32 -20.84
C ALA A 392 18.63 0.30 -21.30
N ASN A 393 18.45 -0.97 -20.94
CA ASN A 393 19.32 -2.06 -21.39
C ASN A 393 19.23 -2.27 -22.89
N PHE A 394 18.02 -2.26 -23.46
CA PHE A 394 17.80 -2.40 -24.89
C PHE A 394 18.41 -1.27 -25.70
N LEU A 395 18.24 -0.02 -25.27
CA LEU A 395 18.87 1.13 -25.93
C LEU A 395 20.39 1.05 -25.88
N LEU A 396 20.97 0.60 -24.75
CA LEU A 396 22.40 0.39 -24.65
C LEU A 396 22.88 -0.70 -25.61
N GLN A 397 22.15 -1.81 -25.72
CA GLN A 397 22.44 -2.90 -26.66
C GLN A 397 22.38 -2.39 -28.12
N LEU A 398 21.34 -1.64 -28.50
CA LEU A 398 21.25 -1.04 -29.82
C LEU A 398 22.44 -0.10 -30.16
N MET A 399 22.90 0.65 -29.15
CA MET A 399 24.00 1.60 -29.32
C MET A 399 25.35 0.92 -29.57
N VAL A 400 25.62 -0.21 -28.90
CA VAL A 400 26.94 -0.88 -28.96
C VAL A 400 26.96 -2.11 -29.85
N GLY A 401 25.80 -2.65 -30.23
CA GLY A 401 25.63 -3.91 -30.98
C GLY A 401 25.65 -5.14 -30.04
N ASP A 402 25.06 -6.23 -30.53
CA ASP A 402 24.85 -7.46 -29.75
C ASP A 402 26.17 -8.09 -29.27
N ASP A 403 27.19 -8.13 -30.12
CA ASP A 403 28.50 -8.70 -29.79
C ASP A 403 29.29 -7.89 -28.74
N SER A 404 28.90 -6.64 -28.53
CA SER A 404 29.59 -5.73 -27.59
C SER A 404 28.75 -5.42 -26.35
N PHE A 405 27.61 -6.09 -26.16
CA PHE A 405 26.70 -5.90 -25.02
C PHE A 405 26.80 -7.04 -24.01
N ALA A 406 26.85 -6.68 -22.74
CA ALA A 406 26.72 -7.62 -21.61
C ALA A 406 25.58 -7.14 -20.69
N PRO A 407 24.66 -8.01 -20.26
CA PRO A 407 23.51 -7.61 -19.44
C PRO A 407 23.86 -7.28 -17.97
N GLY A 408 25.12 -7.38 -17.60
CA GLY A 408 25.60 -7.00 -16.26
C GLY A 408 25.44 -8.08 -15.20
N PHE A 409 25.23 -9.34 -15.60
CA PHE A 409 25.32 -10.51 -14.71
C PHE A 409 26.73 -11.04 -14.63
N SER A 410 27.10 -11.63 -13.50
CA SER A 410 28.28 -12.50 -13.43
C SER A 410 28.07 -13.75 -14.30
N GLY A 411 29.16 -14.44 -14.69
CA GLY A 411 29.05 -15.65 -15.51
C GLY A 411 28.16 -16.73 -14.88
N THR A 412 28.22 -16.91 -13.58
CA THR A 412 27.36 -17.86 -12.85
C THR A 412 25.89 -17.42 -12.85
N GLU A 413 25.62 -16.14 -12.59
CA GLU A 413 24.26 -15.59 -12.63
C GLU A 413 23.68 -15.67 -14.04
N GLN A 414 24.47 -15.37 -15.08
CA GLN A 414 24.06 -15.51 -16.46
C GLN A 414 23.60 -16.93 -16.77
N THR A 415 24.38 -17.93 -16.35
CA THR A 415 24.01 -19.35 -16.52
C THR A 415 22.71 -19.70 -15.83
N LEU A 416 22.52 -19.26 -14.57
CA LEU A 416 21.29 -19.48 -13.81
C LEU A 416 20.07 -18.81 -14.47
N VAL A 417 20.21 -17.56 -14.89
CA VAL A 417 19.12 -16.82 -15.58
C VAL A 417 18.76 -17.49 -16.90
N THR A 418 19.76 -17.87 -17.71
CA THR A 418 19.53 -18.56 -18.98
C THR A 418 18.85 -19.90 -18.78
N THR A 419 19.27 -20.68 -17.79
CA THR A 419 18.63 -21.95 -17.44
C THR A 419 17.18 -21.75 -16.98
N ALA A 420 16.92 -20.74 -16.14
CA ALA A 420 15.56 -20.42 -15.72
C ALA A 420 14.65 -20.01 -16.89
N LEU A 421 15.15 -19.19 -17.80
CA LEU A 421 14.42 -18.79 -19.02
C LEU A 421 14.14 -20.00 -19.93
N ASP A 422 15.12 -20.87 -20.14
CA ASP A 422 14.95 -22.09 -20.93
C ASP A 422 13.86 -23.00 -20.32
N LEU A 423 13.89 -23.20 -19.00
CA LEU A 423 12.85 -23.96 -18.30
C LEU A 423 11.46 -23.32 -18.45
N GLN A 424 11.35 -22.01 -18.34
CA GLN A 424 10.08 -21.30 -18.53
C GLN A 424 9.54 -21.43 -19.96
N GLN A 425 10.40 -21.40 -20.97
CA GLN A 425 10.00 -21.44 -22.37
C GLN A 425 9.74 -22.87 -22.89
N ASN A 426 10.51 -23.84 -22.43
CA ASN A 426 10.57 -25.17 -23.02
C ASN A 426 9.99 -26.28 -22.10
N SER A 427 9.69 -26.00 -20.84
CA SER A 427 9.04 -26.99 -19.95
C SER A 427 7.51 -26.92 -20.03
N ARG A 428 6.85 -27.99 -19.52
CA ARG A 428 5.38 -28.01 -19.33
C ARG A 428 4.97 -27.34 -18.03
N ALA A 429 5.93 -26.85 -17.22
CA ALA A 429 5.64 -26.21 -15.95
C ALA A 429 5.02 -24.82 -16.17
N VAL A 430 3.98 -24.53 -15.46
CA VAL A 430 3.35 -23.21 -15.45
C VAL A 430 4.03 -22.34 -14.39
N VAL A 431 4.42 -21.13 -14.74
CA VAL A 431 4.92 -20.13 -13.78
C VAL A 431 3.72 -19.51 -13.08
N PRO A 432 3.53 -19.75 -11.76
CA PRO A 432 2.37 -19.24 -11.05
C PRO A 432 2.51 -17.74 -10.77
N ASP A 433 1.41 -17.02 -10.74
CA ASP A 433 1.31 -15.70 -10.15
C ASP A 433 1.21 -15.77 -8.61
N ILE A 434 1.23 -14.61 -7.97
CA ILE A 434 1.16 -14.52 -6.50
C ILE A 434 -0.17 -15.07 -5.96
N ALA A 435 -1.28 -14.87 -6.66
CA ALA A 435 -2.59 -15.33 -6.23
C ALA A 435 -2.66 -16.88 -6.29
N THR A 436 -2.10 -17.49 -7.31
CA THR A 436 -1.96 -18.93 -7.43
C THR A 436 -1.12 -19.51 -6.28
N ILE A 437 -0.02 -18.85 -5.91
CA ILE A 437 0.79 -19.25 -4.76
C ILE A 437 -0.03 -19.15 -3.45
N GLU A 438 -0.80 -18.08 -3.26
CA GLU A 438 -1.65 -17.90 -2.08
C GLU A 438 -2.76 -18.95 -1.95
N SER A 439 -3.18 -19.57 -3.06
CA SER A 439 -4.20 -20.62 -3.10
C SER A 439 -3.64 -22.06 -3.20
N ALA A 440 -2.32 -22.21 -3.27
CA ALA A 440 -1.68 -23.53 -3.45
C ALA A 440 -1.92 -24.47 -2.26
N ASP A 441 -2.20 -25.76 -2.56
CA ASP A 441 -2.44 -26.81 -1.55
C ASP A 441 -1.17 -27.38 -0.94
N ALA A 442 -0.12 -27.46 -1.73
CA ALA A 442 1.19 -27.97 -1.31
C ALA A 442 2.30 -27.20 -2.01
N ILE A 443 3.34 -26.86 -1.27
CA ILE A 443 4.47 -26.06 -1.75
C ILE A 443 5.76 -26.71 -1.29
N LEU A 444 6.70 -26.87 -2.21
CA LEU A 444 8.04 -27.36 -1.93
C LEU A 444 9.04 -26.24 -2.25
N ILE A 445 9.85 -25.85 -1.26
CA ILE A 445 10.93 -24.88 -1.41
C ILE A 445 12.25 -25.66 -1.49
N LEU A 446 13.00 -25.46 -2.57
CA LEU A 446 14.25 -26.17 -2.81
C LEU A 446 15.43 -25.19 -2.76
N GLY A 447 16.26 -25.31 -1.71
CA GLY A 447 17.54 -24.66 -1.60
C GLY A 447 17.54 -23.12 -1.55
N GLU A 448 16.42 -22.49 -1.14
CA GLU A 448 16.26 -21.04 -1.17
C GLU A 448 15.80 -20.47 0.18
N ASP A 449 16.41 -19.37 0.63
CA ASP A 449 15.92 -18.55 1.73
C ASP A 449 14.95 -17.48 1.19
N ILE A 450 13.71 -17.91 0.97
CA ILE A 450 12.68 -17.08 0.33
C ILE A 450 12.30 -15.85 1.16
N THR A 451 12.54 -15.87 2.47
CA THR A 451 12.30 -14.72 3.35
C THR A 451 13.24 -13.56 3.04
N ASN A 452 14.47 -13.88 2.62
CA ASN A 452 15.46 -12.88 2.24
C ASN A 452 15.44 -12.56 0.75
N THR A 453 15.25 -13.55 -0.12
CA THR A 453 15.35 -13.33 -1.58
C THR A 453 14.08 -12.78 -2.19
N ALA A 454 12.90 -13.24 -1.76
CA ALA A 454 11.60 -12.81 -2.25
C ALA A 454 10.56 -12.72 -1.12
N PRO A 455 10.67 -11.76 -0.20
CA PRO A 455 9.80 -11.70 0.99
C PRO A 455 8.30 -11.70 0.65
N ARG A 456 7.88 -11.09 -0.45
CA ARG A 456 6.47 -11.09 -0.87
C ARG A 456 5.96 -12.48 -1.22
N ILE A 457 6.81 -13.32 -1.84
CA ILE A 457 6.48 -14.73 -2.08
C ILE A 457 6.42 -15.48 -0.75
N ALA A 458 7.35 -15.25 0.18
CA ALA A 458 7.28 -15.82 1.52
C ALA A 458 5.96 -15.47 2.24
N LEU A 459 5.48 -14.22 2.08
CA LEU A 459 4.17 -13.82 2.60
C LEU A 459 3.02 -14.56 1.92
N ALA A 460 3.07 -14.77 0.60
CA ALA A 460 2.08 -15.55 -0.13
C ALA A 460 1.98 -17.00 0.38
N LEU A 461 3.15 -17.63 0.63
CA LEU A 461 3.21 -18.96 1.25
C LEU A 461 2.54 -19.01 2.63
N ARG A 462 2.75 -17.99 3.46
CA ARG A 462 2.07 -17.89 4.76
C ARG A 462 0.57 -17.71 4.61
N GLN A 463 0.11 -16.98 3.59
CA GLN A 463 -1.32 -16.83 3.33
C GLN A 463 -1.95 -18.15 2.87
N SER A 464 -1.29 -18.95 2.04
CA SER A 464 -1.82 -20.26 1.63
C SER A 464 -2.05 -21.20 2.82
N VAL A 465 -1.10 -21.25 3.76
CA VAL A 465 -1.24 -22.05 5.00
C VAL A 465 -2.33 -21.49 5.90
N ARG A 466 -2.39 -20.16 6.06
CA ARG A 466 -3.40 -19.52 6.91
C ARG A 466 -4.82 -19.75 6.40
N ASN A 467 -5.05 -19.58 5.11
CA ASN A 467 -6.39 -19.71 4.54
C ASN A 467 -6.96 -21.12 4.71
N LYS A 468 -6.10 -22.14 4.73
CA LYS A 468 -6.50 -23.54 4.89
C LYS A 468 -6.60 -24.02 6.35
N ALA A 469 -5.96 -23.32 7.28
CA ALA A 469 -6.05 -23.67 8.70
C ALA A 469 -7.44 -23.42 9.31
N TYR A 470 -8.35 -22.84 8.55
CA TYR A 470 -9.72 -22.51 8.96
C TYR A 470 -10.78 -23.23 8.11
N GLU A 471 -10.38 -24.06 7.14
CA GLU A 471 -11.22 -25.01 6.44
C GLU A 471 -11.13 -26.41 7.12
#